data_3c9d4ea9b1932fecf4ae0181a2e25ae6
#
_entry.id   3c9d4ea9b1932fecf4ae0181a2e25ae6
#
_cell.length_a   1.000
_cell.length_b   1.000
_cell.length_c   1.000
_cell.angle_alpha   90.00
_cell.angle_beta   90.00
_cell.angle_gamma   90.00
#
_symmetry.space_group_name_H-M   'P 1'
#
loop_
_entity.id
_entity.type
_entity.pdbx_description
1 polymer ?
#
loop_
_entity_poly.entity_id
_entity_poly.type
_entity_poly.pdbx_seq_one_letter_code
_entity_poly.pdbx_strand_id
1 'polypeptide(L)'
;MDQNALPDHAMPDWEKRFRAPRVSLPEWAEDAPARSLFVSNATGTFELYAWDRTTGEQRQVTDRPNGTTDGTLSPDGEWIWWFSDTDGDEFGVWMRQPFGGGPDARAVEGLDPSYPAGLALGRDGTVVLGRSTDEDGSTVHVLRPGSPAPVEIYRHSESAGVGDLSHDSSLLVIEHTEHGDAMHAALRVVRPDGSTVAELDDSEGGTEELGLTVLGFAPVDGDPRLLIGHQRHGRWEPMLWDPVAGTTTELELDLPGDVAADWYPDASALLIAHSHQARDELFRYDLASGTRTRIETPAGSVMGVTARPDGAVEYLWSSAAEPPQVRSASGATVLDPPGMTAPGSVPVEDAWVEGPGGTVHALVQKPAGKGPFPTVFEVHGGPTHHDSDAFAGQPAAWVDHGFAVVRVNYRGSTGYGRAWTDALKHRVGLIELEDIDAVRAWAVGSGLADPDRLVLAGGSWGGYLTLLGLGVQPEVWALGLAAVPVADYVTAYHDEMEALKSLDRTLLGGTPEEVPERFEASSPLTYVDKVRAPVYLSAGVNDPRCPIRQVENYVTRLEERGHPHEVYRYDAGHGSLVVEERIKQIRLEIDFALRHLPRTDTEGRHPLPDRPA
;
A
#
# COMPACT_ATOMS: atom_id res chain seq x y z
N MET A 1 -31.75 11.63 -6.69
CA MET A 1 -31.60 11.25 -8.11
C MET A 1 -30.96 12.44 -8.79
N ASP A 2 -29.68 12.34 -9.01
CA ASP A 2 -28.89 13.42 -9.64
C ASP A 2 -29.22 13.49 -11.13
N GLN A 3 -29.76 14.62 -11.60
CA GLN A 3 -30.24 14.81 -12.98
C GLN A 3 -29.08 15.00 -13.99
N ASN A 4 -27.82 14.85 -13.57
CA ASN A 4 -26.62 15.03 -14.39
C ASN A 4 -25.86 13.73 -14.72
N ALA A 5 -26.37 12.56 -14.35
CA ALA A 5 -25.76 11.31 -14.77
C ALA A 5 -25.93 11.11 -16.28
N LEU A 6 -24.83 11.14 -17.04
CA LEU A 6 -24.83 10.74 -18.45
C LEU A 6 -25.31 9.29 -18.58
N PRO A 7 -26.10 8.96 -19.64
CA PRO A 7 -26.48 7.57 -19.87
C PRO A 7 -25.22 6.70 -20.10
N ASP A 8 -25.24 5.46 -19.61
CA ASP A 8 -24.13 4.48 -19.64
C ASP A 8 -23.37 4.37 -20.98
N HIS A 9 -24.04 4.62 -22.10
CA HIS A 9 -23.44 4.53 -23.44
C HIS A 9 -22.60 5.77 -23.83
N ALA A 10 -22.67 6.87 -23.05
CA ALA A 10 -21.93 8.10 -23.31
C ALA A 10 -20.70 8.24 -22.40
N MET A 11 -20.58 7.40 -21.36
CA MET A 11 -19.46 7.46 -20.42
C MET A 11 -18.23 6.75 -21.01
N PRO A 12 -17.04 7.41 -21.02
CA PRO A 12 -15.83 6.78 -21.54
C PRO A 12 -15.36 5.62 -20.65
N ASP A 13 -14.62 4.65 -21.23
CA ASP A 13 -14.23 3.43 -20.53
C ASP A 13 -13.31 3.72 -19.35
N TRP A 14 -12.45 4.72 -19.43
CA TRP A 14 -11.60 5.11 -18.31
C TRP A 14 -12.42 5.53 -17.07
N GLU A 15 -13.52 6.30 -17.21
CA GLU A 15 -14.40 6.65 -16.09
C GLU A 15 -15.16 5.44 -15.57
N LYS A 16 -15.65 4.56 -16.45
CA LYS A 16 -16.33 3.32 -16.04
C LYS A 16 -15.47 2.46 -15.14
N ARG A 17 -14.14 2.42 -15.38
CA ARG A 17 -13.19 1.67 -14.53
C ARG A 17 -13.12 2.17 -13.10
N PHE A 18 -13.28 3.46 -12.87
CA PHE A 18 -13.36 4.03 -11.52
C PHE A 18 -14.72 3.83 -10.86
N ARG A 19 -15.81 3.96 -11.64
CA ARG A 19 -17.20 3.85 -11.14
C ARG A 19 -17.65 2.43 -10.90
N ALA A 20 -17.08 1.48 -11.62
CA ALA A 20 -17.45 0.09 -11.45
C ALA A 20 -17.22 -0.35 -9.99
N PRO A 21 -18.24 -0.97 -9.37
CA PRO A 21 -18.09 -1.50 -8.03
C PRO A 21 -16.94 -2.51 -7.95
N ARG A 22 -16.16 -2.41 -6.89
CA ARG A 22 -15.07 -3.33 -6.55
C ARG A 22 -15.33 -3.89 -5.17
N VAL A 23 -14.78 -5.06 -4.90
CA VAL A 23 -14.82 -5.69 -3.59
C VAL A 23 -13.42 -6.14 -3.21
N SER A 24 -13.08 -6.03 -1.92
CA SER A 24 -11.89 -6.67 -1.37
C SER A 24 -12.12 -8.18 -1.19
N LEU A 25 -11.06 -8.93 -0.89
CA LEU A 25 -11.22 -10.30 -0.40
C LEU A 25 -12.01 -10.25 0.92
N PRO A 26 -13.12 -11.01 1.05
CA PRO A 26 -13.87 -11.01 2.29
C PRO A 26 -13.10 -11.68 3.43
N GLU A 27 -12.86 -10.95 4.51
CA GLU A 27 -12.48 -11.51 5.79
C GLU A 27 -13.64 -12.36 6.33
N TRP A 28 -13.35 -13.39 7.11
CA TRP A 28 -14.36 -14.25 7.72
C TRP A 28 -14.08 -14.44 9.22
N ALA A 29 -15.16 -14.52 10.01
CA ALA A 29 -15.06 -14.71 11.45
C ALA A 29 -14.68 -16.16 11.78
N GLU A 30 -13.69 -16.37 12.64
CA GLU A 30 -13.10 -17.68 12.94
C GLU A 30 -14.13 -18.70 13.46
N ASP A 31 -14.98 -18.30 14.40
CA ASP A 31 -16.01 -19.15 14.99
C ASP A 31 -17.35 -19.10 14.26
N ALA A 32 -17.50 -18.17 13.31
CA ALA A 32 -18.71 -18.00 12.49
C ALA A 32 -18.34 -17.77 11.02
N PRO A 33 -17.72 -18.74 10.33
CA PRO A 33 -17.11 -18.55 9.01
C PRO A 33 -18.11 -18.22 7.89
N ALA A 34 -19.40 -18.28 8.14
CA ALA A 34 -20.43 -17.75 7.24
C ALA A 34 -20.56 -16.22 7.31
N ARG A 35 -20.08 -15.57 8.37
CA ARG A 35 -20.06 -14.11 8.51
C ARG A 35 -18.78 -13.56 7.96
N SER A 36 -18.89 -12.60 7.06
CA SER A 36 -17.76 -12.00 6.37
C SER A 36 -17.87 -10.48 6.36
N LEU A 37 -16.70 -9.82 6.29
CA LEU A 37 -16.55 -8.38 6.13
C LEU A 37 -15.73 -8.10 4.88
N PHE A 38 -16.10 -7.11 4.09
CA PHE A 38 -15.34 -6.68 2.92
C PHE A 38 -15.51 -5.19 2.67
N VAL A 39 -14.59 -4.62 1.89
CA VAL A 39 -14.65 -3.23 1.43
C VAL A 39 -15.26 -3.18 0.04
N SER A 40 -16.13 -2.19 -0.22
CA SER A 40 -16.66 -1.93 -1.55
C SER A 40 -16.96 -0.45 -1.77
N ASN A 41 -16.86 0.00 -3.03
CA ASN A 41 -17.27 1.33 -3.47
C ASN A 41 -18.67 1.32 -4.16
N ALA A 42 -19.51 0.36 -3.87
CA ALA A 42 -20.82 0.18 -4.53
C ALA A 42 -21.75 1.40 -4.42
N THR A 43 -21.58 2.22 -3.39
CA THR A 43 -22.33 3.48 -3.16
C THR A 43 -21.60 4.73 -3.62
N GLY A 44 -20.45 4.60 -4.29
CA GLY A 44 -19.65 5.72 -4.77
C GLY A 44 -18.53 6.15 -3.82
N THR A 45 -18.48 5.57 -2.62
CA THR A 45 -17.43 5.74 -1.63
C THR A 45 -17.00 4.36 -1.14
N PHE A 46 -15.70 4.17 -0.87
CA PHE A 46 -15.22 2.90 -0.30
C PHE A 46 -15.63 2.80 1.16
N GLU A 47 -16.43 1.79 1.46
CA GLU A 47 -17.02 1.52 2.76
C GLU A 47 -16.95 0.05 3.13
N LEU A 48 -17.16 -0.26 4.40
CA LEU A 48 -17.24 -1.63 4.91
C LEU A 48 -18.63 -2.23 4.68
N TYR A 49 -18.67 -3.52 4.32
CA TYR A 49 -19.87 -4.30 4.09
C TYR A 49 -19.82 -5.63 4.83
N ALA A 50 -20.87 -5.92 5.59
CA ALA A 50 -21.10 -7.24 6.17
C ALA A 50 -21.78 -8.17 5.16
N TRP A 51 -21.38 -9.44 5.15
CA TRP A 51 -21.98 -10.46 4.29
C TRP A 51 -22.22 -11.74 5.07
N ASP A 52 -23.49 -12.12 5.21
CA ASP A 52 -23.89 -13.44 5.70
C ASP A 52 -23.98 -14.41 4.51
N ARG A 53 -23.01 -15.31 4.40
CA ARG A 53 -22.94 -16.28 3.29
C ARG A 53 -24.04 -17.34 3.35
N THR A 54 -24.69 -17.55 4.52
CA THR A 54 -25.77 -18.51 4.67
C THR A 54 -27.05 -17.99 4.02
N THR A 55 -27.34 -16.71 4.19
CA THR A 55 -28.54 -16.06 3.65
C THR A 55 -28.27 -15.38 2.30
N GLY A 56 -27.00 -15.05 2.02
CA GLY A 56 -26.59 -14.22 0.89
C GLY A 56 -26.81 -12.73 1.12
N GLU A 57 -27.27 -12.32 2.31
CA GLU A 57 -27.52 -10.91 2.64
C GLU A 57 -26.22 -10.12 2.76
N GLN A 58 -26.19 -8.97 2.09
CA GLN A 58 -25.09 -7.99 2.19
C GLN A 58 -25.64 -6.69 2.76
N ARG A 59 -24.91 -6.09 3.68
CA ARG A 59 -25.29 -4.84 4.34
C ARG A 59 -24.10 -3.89 4.39
N GLN A 60 -24.30 -2.63 3.96
CA GLN A 60 -23.33 -1.57 4.21
C GLN A 60 -23.22 -1.33 5.72
N VAL A 61 -21.99 -1.29 6.23
CA VAL A 61 -21.68 -1.14 7.66
C VAL A 61 -21.44 0.32 7.99
N THR A 62 -20.58 0.97 7.23
CA THR A 62 -20.20 2.38 7.40
C THR A 62 -20.76 3.23 6.27
N ASP A 63 -21.03 4.52 6.54
CA ASP A 63 -21.50 5.52 5.58
C ASP A 63 -20.89 6.87 5.99
N ARG A 64 -19.66 7.11 5.54
CA ARG A 64 -18.87 8.27 5.93
C ARG A 64 -18.57 9.17 4.73
N PRO A 65 -18.52 10.50 4.91
CA PRO A 65 -18.24 11.42 3.79
C PRO A 65 -16.94 11.11 3.04
N ASN A 66 -15.88 10.73 3.76
CA ASN A 66 -14.58 10.38 3.20
C ASN A 66 -14.30 8.86 3.17
N GLY A 67 -15.30 8.03 3.48
CA GLY A 67 -15.21 6.57 3.45
C GLY A 67 -14.48 5.95 4.64
N THR A 68 -14.46 4.62 4.68
CA THR A 68 -13.76 3.80 5.67
C THR A 68 -13.39 2.46 5.08
N THR A 69 -12.13 2.06 5.21
CA THR A 69 -11.63 0.77 4.74
C THR A 69 -11.04 -0.09 5.86
N ASP A 70 -10.73 0.52 7.00
CA ASP A 70 -10.17 -0.14 8.18
C ASP A 70 -11.28 -0.75 9.03
N GLY A 71 -11.34 -2.08 9.05
CA GLY A 71 -12.29 -2.80 9.88
C GLY A 71 -12.01 -4.30 9.91
N THR A 72 -12.52 -4.97 10.97
CA THR A 72 -12.36 -6.40 11.22
C THR A 72 -13.57 -6.97 11.96
N LEU A 73 -13.69 -8.31 11.95
CA LEU A 73 -14.70 -9.04 12.70
C LEU A 73 -14.16 -9.49 14.07
N SER A 74 -15.03 -9.50 15.09
CA SER A 74 -14.72 -10.31 16.27
C SER A 74 -14.68 -11.80 15.92
N PRO A 75 -13.86 -12.64 16.61
CA PRO A 75 -13.75 -14.06 16.30
C PRO A 75 -15.10 -14.80 16.26
N ASP A 76 -16.05 -14.44 17.14
CA ASP A 76 -17.42 -15.00 17.18
C ASP A 76 -18.33 -14.46 16.06
N GLY A 77 -17.85 -13.46 15.28
CA GLY A 77 -18.61 -12.80 14.23
C GLY A 77 -19.79 -11.96 14.70
N GLU A 78 -19.94 -11.72 16.01
CA GLU A 78 -21.06 -10.94 16.55
C GLU A 78 -20.86 -9.44 16.37
N TRP A 79 -19.60 -8.97 16.29
CA TRP A 79 -19.26 -7.56 16.23
C TRP A 79 -18.38 -7.26 15.01
N ILE A 80 -18.62 -6.10 14.40
CA ILE A 80 -17.76 -5.46 13.41
C ILE A 80 -17.06 -4.29 14.10
N TRP A 81 -15.74 -4.27 14.04
CA TRP A 81 -14.89 -3.18 14.50
C TRP A 81 -14.43 -2.36 13.32
N TRP A 82 -14.36 -1.06 13.45
CA TRP A 82 -13.90 -0.18 12.40
C TRP A 82 -13.24 1.08 12.97
N PHE A 83 -12.27 1.61 12.23
CA PHE A 83 -11.53 2.79 12.68
C PHE A 83 -12.22 4.06 12.20
N SER A 84 -12.41 5.01 13.12
CA SER A 84 -13.05 6.29 12.88
C SER A 84 -12.05 7.42 13.06
N ASP A 85 -11.52 7.90 11.98
CA ASP A 85 -10.69 9.11 11.89
C ASP A 85 -11.54 10.36 11.62
N THR A 86 -10.91 11.52 11.47
CA THR A 86 -11.55 12.78 11.08
C THR A 86 -11.07 13.19 9.68
N ASP A 87 -12.00 13.16 8.71
CA ASP A 87 -11.76 13.65 7.34
C ASP A 87 -10.52 13.06 6.64
N GLY A 88 -10.14 11.82 7.01
CA GLY A 88 -9.01 11.10 6.43
C GLY A 88 -7.65 11.43 7.04
N ASP A 89 -7.60 12.06 8.21
CA ASP A 89 -6.36 12.41 8.94
C ASP A 89 -5.69 11.20 9.61
N GLU A 90 -6.26 10.01 9.48
CA GLU A 90 -5.79 8.76 10.08
C GLU A 90 -5.68 8.78 11.61
N PHE A 91 -6.18 9.84 12.27
CA PHE A 91 -6.13 10.03 13.72
C PHE A 91 -7.52 9.88 14.33
N GLY A 92 -7.74 8.81 15.11
CA GLY A 92 -9.10 8.48 15.50
C GLY A 92 -9.21 7.43 16.60
N VAL A 93 -10.36 6.77 16.61
CA VAL A 93 -10.72 5.77 17.62
C VAL A 93 -11.38 4.55 16.95
N TRP A 94 -11.26 3.40 17.59
CA TRP A 94 -11.99 2.21 17.18
C TRP A 94 -13.46 2.29 17.62
N MET A 95 -14.35 2.09 16.67
CA MET A 95 -15.80 1.95 16.83
C MET A 95 -16.21 0.50 16.63
N ARG A 96 -17.39 0.13 17.10
CA ARG A 96 -17.98 -1.19 16.82
C ARG A 96 -19.48 -1.12 16.68
N GLN A 97 -20.04 -2.05 15.94
CA GLN A 97 -21.49 -2.29 15.82
C GLN A 97 -21.79 -3.79 15.74
N PRO A 98 -23.02 -4.23 16.09
CA PRO A 98 -23.44 -5.63 15.91
C PRO A 98 -23.38 -6.03 14.42
N PHE A 99 -22.98 -7.28 14.12
CA PHE A 99 -22.93 -7.79 12.75
C PHE A 99 -24.27 -7.65 12.01
N GLY A 100 -25.40 -7.93 12.67
CA GLY A 100 -26.74 -7.78 12.11
C GLY A 100 -27.24 -6.33 11.98
N GLY A 101 -26.40 -5.34 12.32
CA GLY A 101 -26.79 -3.92 12.34
C GLY A 101 -27.19 -3.44 13.72
N GLY A 102 -27.12 -2.13 13.90
CA GLY A 102 -27.41 -1.44 15.16
C GLY A 102 -26.65 -0.12 15.27
N PRO A 103 -26.72 0.57 16.40
CA PRO A 103 -26.00 1.81 16.60
C PRO A 103 -24.50 1.53 16.73
N ASP A 104 -23.69 2.43 16.17
CA ASP A 104 -22.27 2.48 16.45
C ASP A 104 -22.00 2.89 17.89
N ALA A 105 -21.01 2.27 18.49
CA ALA A 105 -20.53 2.62 19.82
C ALA A 105 -18.99 2.66 19.81
N ARG A 106 -18.41 3.49 20.66
CA ARG A 106 -16.97 3.45 20.89
C ARG A 106 -16.58 2.05 21.38
N ALA A 107 -15.58 1.46 20.77
CA ALA A 107 -15.23 0.07 21.03
C ALA A 107 -14.52 -0.09 22.39
N VAL A 108 -13.64 0.87 22.72
CA VAL A 108 -12.90 0.91 24.00
C VAL A 108 -12.99 2.31 24.59
N GLU A 109 -13.54 2.39 25.81
CA GLU A 109 -13.62 3.64 26.56
C GLU A 109 -12.30 3.95 27.29
N GLY A 110 -12.03 5.25 27.52
CA GLY A 110 -10.90 5.70 28.33
C GLY A 110 -9.56 5.82 27.60
N LEU A 111 -9.53 5.65 26.28
CA LEU A 111 -8.37 5.95 25.44
C LEU A 111 -8.68 7.15 24.53
N ASP A 112 -7.81 8.13 24.48
CA ASP A 112 -7.93 9.27 23.57
C ASP A 112 -7.69 8.86 22.10
N PRO A 113 -8.04 9.68 21.11
CA PRO A 113 -7.70 9.42 19.72
C PRO A 113 -6.19 9.24 19.51
N SER A 114 -5.80 8.46 18.50
CA SER A 114 -4.41 8.17 18.15
C SER A 114 -4.32 7.67 16.71
N TYR A 115 -3.12 7.59 16.16
CA TYR A 115 -2.86 6.75 14.99
C TYR A 115 -3.00 5.27 15.39
N PRO A 116 -3.60 4.41 14.56
CA PRO A 116 -3.71 2.99 14.84
C PRO A 116 -2.34 2.31 14.68
N ALA A 117 -1.97 1.49 15.65
CA ALA A 117 -0.76 0.68 15.62
C ALA A 117 -1.08 -0.81 15.88
N GLY A 118 -2.13 -1.31 15.21
CA GLY A 118 -2.61 -2.68 15.29
C GLY A 118 -3.76 -2.89 16.27
N LEU A 119 -4.56 -3.91 15.97
CA LEU A 119 -5.70 -4.39 16.77
C LEU A 119 -5.69 -5.91 16.75
N ALA A 120 -5.83 -6.56 17.91
CA ALA A 120 -6.09 -7.98 18.01
C ALA A 120 -7.27 -8.25 18.94
N LEU A 121 -8.17 -9.14 18.51
CA LEU A 121 -9.40 -9.50 19.21
C LEU A 121 -9.35 -10.97 19.63
N GLY A 122 -9.33 -11.21 20.93
CA GLY A 122 -9.30 -12.57 21.49
C GLY A 122 -10.68 -13.22 21.52
N ARG A 123 -10.71 -14.53 21.36
CA ARG A 123 -11.93 -15.36 21.45
C ARG A 123 -12.57 -15.34 22.84
N ASP A 124 -11.79 -15.08 23.86
CA ASP A 124 -12.24 -14.89 25.24
C ASP A 124 -12.81 -13.48 25.49
N GLY A 125 -12.80 -12.59 24.47
CA GLY A 125 -13.20 -11.20 24.54
C GLY A 125 -12.08 -10.25 25.01
N THR A 126 -10.85 -10.70 25.10
CA THR A 126 -9.67 -9.84 25.27
C THR A 126 -9.50 -8.95 24.05
N VAL A 127 -9.20 -7.67 24.27
CA VAL A 127 -8.92 -6.69 23.23
C VAL A 127 -7.51 -6.14 23.42
N VAL A 128 -6.70 -6.14 22.38
CA VAL A 128 -5.37 -5.54 22.37
C VAL A 128 -5.33 -4.43 21.33
N LEU A 129 -4.90 -3.25 21.76
CA LEU A 129 -4.83 -2.05 20.91
C LEU A 129 -3.41 -1.49 20.92
N GLY A 130 -2.82 -1.39 19.74
CA GLY A 130 -1.64 -0.58 19.49
C GLY A 130 -2.05 0.85 19.13
N ARG A 131 -1.32 1.83 19.63
CA ARG A 131 -1.57 3.26 19.43
C ARG A 131 -0.26 4.00 19.26
N SER A 132 -0.26 5.03 18.42
CA SER A 132 0.87 5.95 18.27
C SER A 132 0.40 7.39 18.37
N THR A 133 1.14 8.22 19.12
CA THR A 133 0.94 9.67 19.23
C THR A 133 2.29 10.37 19.33
N ASP A 134 2.34 11.64 18.99
CA ASP A 134 3.58 12.44 19.11
C ASP A 134 4.03 12.62 20.57
N GLU A 135 3.09 12.60 21.54
CA GLU A 135 3.41 12.76 22.96
C GLU A 135 3.90 11.47 23.62
N ASP A 136 3.23 10.34 23.31
CA ASP A 136 3.43 9.07 24.02
C ASP A 136 4.35 8.11 23.27
N GLY A 137 4.60 8.36 21.97
CA GLY A 137 5.20 7.37 21.08
C GLY A 137 4.24 6.21 20.83
N SER A 138 4.79 5.02 20.69
CA SER A 138 4.02 3.77 20.50
C SER A 138 3.65 3.16 21.84
N THR A 139 2.36 2.80 22.01
CA THR A 139 1.84 2.17 23.23
C THR A 139 0.96 0.98 22.88
N VAL A 140 0.98 -0.06 23.73
CA VAL A 140 0.06 -1.21 23.61
C VAL A 140 -0.78 -1.35 24.88
N HIS A 141 -2.09 -1.46 24.69
CA HIS A 141 -3.09 -1.55 25.76
C HIS A 141 -3.89 -2.84 25.65
N VAL A 142 -4.14 -3.48 26.79
CA VAL A 142 -4.95 -4.69 26.90
C VAL A 142 -6.19 -4.42 27.72
N LEU A 143 -7.36 -4.72 27.16
CA LEU A 143 -8.64 -4.73 27.86
C LEU A 143 -9.14 -6.17 27.97
N ARG A 144 -9.22 -6.69 29.21
CA ARG A 144 -9.77 -8.02 29.48
C ARG A 144 -11.26 -7.95 29.81
N PRO A 145 -12.04 -9.01 29.53
CA PRO A 145 -13.44 -9.06 29.91
C PRO A 145 -13.67 -8.75 31.39
N GLY A 146 -14.56 -7.82 31.66
CA GLY A 146 -14.90 -7.38 33.02
C GLY A 146 -13.93 -6.38 33.65
N SER A 147 -12.83 -6.03 32.99
CA SER A 147 -11.95 -4.93 33.44
C SER A 147 -12.64 -3.58 33.24
N PRO A 148 -12.47 -2.63 34.18
CA PRO A 148 -13.10 -1.32 34.10
C PRO A 148 -12.43 -0.39 33.06
N ALA A 149 -11.18 -0.66 32.68
CA ALA A 149 -10.41 0.14 31.74
C ALA A 149 -9.28 -0.72 31.12
N PRO A 150 -8.78 -0.33 29.94
CA PRO A 150 -7.58 -0.94 29.35
C PRO A 150 -6.35 -0.65 30.22
N VAL A 151 -5.40 -1.56 30.19
CA VAL A 151 -4.12 -1.46 30.89
C VAL A 151 -3.01 -1.32 29.87
N GLU A 152 -2.17 -0.30 29.98
CA GLU A 152 -0.96 -0.14 29.19
C GLU A 152 0.06 -1.20 29.63
N ILE A 153 0.57 -1.97 28.67
CA ILE A 153 1.54 -3.03 28.89
C ILE A 153 2.88 -2.80 28.19
N TYR A 154 2.92 -1.84 27.27
CA TYR A 154 4.11 -1.48 26.49
C TYR A 154 4.09 -0.01 26.14
N ARG A 155 5.28 0.62 26.13
CA ARG A 155 5.52 1.99 25.67
C ARG A 155 6.95 2.16 25.17
N HIS A 156 7.11 2.79 24.00
CA HIS A 156 8.41 3.18 23.47
C HIS A 156 8.31 4.42 22.57
N SER A 157 9.38 5.19 22.45
CA SER A 157 9.46 6.36 21.54
C SER A 157 9.56 5.96 20.08
N GLU A 158 10.21 4.85 19.78
CA GLU A 158 10.29 4.33 18.41
C GLU A 158 9.04 3.56 18.03
N SER A 159 8.89 3.27 16.73
CA SER A 159 7.72 2.62 16.18
C SER A 159 7.54 1.22 16.74
N ALA A 160 6.32 0.92 17.19
CA ALA A 160 5.91 -0.42 17.59
C ALA A 160 4.41 -0.60 17.41
N GLY A 161 3.98 -1.86 17.17
CA GLY A 161 2.58 -2.20 16.97
C GLY A 161 2.21 -3.59 17.48
N VAL A 162 0.91 -3.82 17.59
CA VAL A 162 0.35 -5.14 17.85
C VAL A 162 0.46 -5.97 16.59
N GLY A 163 1.25 -7.05 16.62
CA GLY A 163 1.35 -7.99 15.53
C GLY A 163 0.19 -8.97 15.52
N ASP A 164 0.03 -9.75 16.58
CA ASP A 164 -1.05 -10.73 16.70
C ASP A 164 -1.23 -11.21 18.15
N LEU A 165 -2.39 -11.84 18.44
CA LEU A 165 -2.76 -12.45 19.71
C LEU A 165 -2.97 -13.96 19.49
N SER A 166 -2.34 -14.83 20.31
CA SER A 166 -2.51 -16.27 20.18
C SER A 166 -3.98 -16.68 20.34
N HIS A 167 -4.33 -17.80 19.70
CA HIS A 167 -5.70 -18.31 19.62
C HIS A 167 -6.39 -18.49 20.99
N ASP A 168 -5.62 -18.83 22.03
CA ASP A 168 -6.08 -18.93 23.42
C ASP A 168 -5.90 -17.64 24.22
N SER A 169 -5.54 -16.53 23.58
CA SER A 169 -5.27 -15.22 24.17
C SER A 169 -4.18 -15.21 25.28
N SER A 170 -3.30 -16.21 25.31
CA SER A 170 -2.25 -16.32 26.34
C SER A 170 -0.95 -15.61 25.98
N LEU A 171 -0.70 -15.38 24.68
CA LEU A 171 0.50 -14.75 24.14
C LEU A 171 0.10 -13.61 23.18
N LEU A 172 0.86 -12.54 23.23
CA LEU A 172 0.76 -11.38 22.34
C LEU A 172 2.13 -11.13 21.71
N VAL A 173 2.20 -10.89 20.41
CA VAL A 173 3.42 -10.43 19.76
C VAL A 173 3.35 -8.94 19.46
N ILE A 174 4.42 -8.23 19.81
CA ILE A 174 4.67 -6.82 19.47
C ILE A 174 5.80 -6.79 18.44
N GLU A 175 5.54 -6.17 17.31
CA GLU A 175 6.57 -5.83 16.33
C GLU A 175 7.11 -4.44 16.68
N HIS A 176 8.44 -4.28 16.78
CA HIS A 176 9.04 -3.03 17.26
C HIS A 176 10.38 -2.72 16.60
N THR A 177 10.74 -1.43 16.64
CA THR A 177 12.00 -0.89 16.12
C THR A 177 12.80 -0.16 17.21
N GLU A 178 12.81 -0.69 18.45
CA GLU A 178 13.48 -0.06 19.60
C GLU A 178 14.97 0.21 19.37
N HIS A 179 15.61 -0.56 18.48
CA HIS A 179 17.01 -0.34 18.04
C HIS A 179 17.18 0.86 17.09
N GLY A 180 16.09 1.51 16.62
CA GLY A 180 16.12 2.74 15.83
C GLY A 180 16.15 2.53 14.30
N ASP A 181 16.11 1.29 13.78
CA ASP A 181 15.99 1.02 12.34
C ASP A 181 14.54 0.70 11.98
N ALA A 182 13.83 1.68 11.39
CA ALA A 182 12.43 1.55 11.02
C ALA A 182 12.16 0.59 9.85
N MET A 183 13.20 0.15 9.13
CA MET A 183 13.05 -0.80 8.01
C MET A 183 13.17 -2.27 8.42
N HIS A 184 13.75 -2.56 9.59
CA HIS A 184 14.07 -3.90 10.04
C HIS A 184 13.58 -4.11 11.47
N ALA A 185 12.33 -4.49 11.64
CA ALA A 185 11.73 -4.68 12.96
C ALA A 185 12.25 -5.94 13.67
N ALA A 186 12.18 -5.92 14.99
CA ALA A 186 12.32 -7.06 15.88
C ALA A 186 10.96 -7.47 16.48
N LEU A 187 10.88 -8.65 17.07
CA LEU A 187 9.64 -9.21 17.61
C LEU A 187 9.79 -9.53 19.09
N ARG A 188 8.83 -9.05 19.91
CA ARG A 188 8.75 -9.37 21.33
C ARG A 188 7.43 -10.08 21.63
N VAL A 189 7.49 -11.29 22.17
CA VAL A 189 6.31 -12.01 22.67
C VAL A 189 6.16 -11.75 24.16
N VAL A 190 4.98 -11.29 24.54
CA VAL A 190 4.61 -10.98 25.92
C VAL A 190 3.32 -11.71 26.30
N ARG A 191 3.05 -11.83 27.60
CA ARG A 191 1.72 -12.18 28.09
C ARG A 191 0.84 -10.94 28.18
N PRO A 192 -0.50 -11.08 28.21
CA PRO A 192 -1.40 -9.94 28.35
C PRO A 192 -1.26 -9.15 29.67
N ASP A 193 -0.38 -9.54 30.58
CA ASP A 193 0.01 -8.76 31.77
C ASP A 193 1.29 -7.93 31.56
N GLY A 194 1.86 -7.97 30.34
CA GLY A 194 3.07 -7.25 29.96
C GLY A 194 4.37 -8.02 30.26
N SER A 195 4.31 -9.21 30.88
CA SER A 195 5.52 -9.99 31.15
C SER A 195 6.09 -10.60 29.86
N THR A 196 7.37 -10.32 29.56
CA THR A 196 8.07 -10.83 28.37
C THR A 196 8.24 -12.34 28.47
N VAL A 197 7.95 -13.04 27.39
CA VAL A 197 8.17 -14.49 27.20
C VAL A 197 9.44 -14.73 26.42
N ALA A 198 9.58 -14.06 25.27
CA ALA A 198 10.75 -14.18 24.39
C ALA A 198 10.89 -12.94 23.51
N GLU A 199 12.08 -12.76 22.98
CA GLU A 199 12.41 -11.73 22.00
C GLU A 199 13.21 -12.35 20.86
N LEU A 200 12.96 -11.91 19.64
CA LEU A 200 13.70 -12.32 18.46
C LEU A 200 14.09 -11.07 17.69
N ASP A 201 15.40 -10.87 17.55
CA ASP A 201 16.01 -9.75 16.85
C ASP A 201 17.13 -10.27 15.97
N ASP A 202 16.96 -10.24 14.67
CA ASP A 202 17.94 -10.71 13.70
C ASP A 202 19.00 -9.64 13.37
N SER A 203 18.85 -8.40 13.87
CA SER A 203 19.84 -7.33 13.74
C SER A 203 20.91 -7.39 14.84
N GLU A 204 20.65 -8.08 15.96
CA GLU A 204 21.51 -8.09 17.14
C GLU A 204 22.83 -8.84 16.90
N GLY A 205 23.95 -8.13 16.99
CA GLY A 205 25.31 -8.71 16.89
C GLY A 205 25.80 -9.03 15.49
N GLY A 206 25.02 -8.75 14.45
CA GLY A 206 25.37 -8.90 13.03
C GLY A 206 26.05 -7.69 12.42
N THR A 207 26.62 -7.85 11.23
CA THR A 207 27.06 -6.75 10.36
C THR A 207 25.98 -6.34 9.36
N GLU A 208 24.85 -7.05 9.36
CA GLU A 208 23.71 -6.86 8.47
C GLU A 208 22.47 -6.58 9.29
N GLU A 209 21.72 -5.57 8.89
CA GLU A 209 20.41 -5.24 9.44
C GLU A 209 19.38 -6.16 8.77
N LEU A 210 18.72 -7.01 9.55
CA LEU A 210 17.75 -8.00 9.08
C LEU A 210 16.42 -7.79 9.78
N GLY A 211 15.36 -7.63 9.01
CA GLY A 211 14.01 -7.46 9.52
C GLY A 211 13.27 -8.76 9.76
N LEU A 212 12.37 -8.69 10.73
CA LEU A 212 11.35 -9.69 11.02
C LEU A 212 9.97 -9.05 10.86
N THR A 213 8.97 -9.85 10.52
CA THR A 213 7.56 -9.40 10.52
C THR A 213 6.63 -10.51 10.98
N VAL A 214 5.52 -10.13 11.60
CA VAL A 214 4.51 -11.07 12.07
C VAL A 214 3.60 -11.49 10.91
N LEU A 215 3.39 -12.80 10.77
CA LEU A 215 2.42 -13.37 9.83
C LEU A 215 1.21 -14.01 10.58
N GLY A 216 1.35 -14.37 11.84
CA GLY A 216 0.25 -14.80 12.72
C GLY A 216 0.57 -16.03 13.56
N PHE A 217 -0.07 -16.12 14.73
CA PHE A 217 -0.03 -17.33 15.57
C PHE A 217 -0.77 -18.50 14.93
N ALA A 218 -0.38 -19.72 15.29
CA ALA A 218 -1.11 -20.92 14.91
C ALA A 218 -2.57 -20.84 15.43
N PRO A 219 -3.59 -21.06 14.56
CA PRO A 219 -5.00 -20.91 14.92
C PRO A 219 -5.55 -22.10 15.70
N VAL A 220 -4.83 -22.55 16.74
CA VAL A 220 -5.17 -23.70 17.57
C VAL A 220 -4.83 -23.41 19.03
N ASP A 221 -5.76 -23.68 19.94
CA ASP A 221 -5.58 -23.48 21.38
C ASP A 221 -4.33 -24.22 21.92
N GLY A 222 -3.49 -23.46 22.62
CA GLY A 222 -2.28 -23.98 23.27
C GLY A 222 -1.12 -24.27 22.32
N ASP A 223 -1.23 -23.93 21.03
CA ASP A 223 -0.11 -23.97 20.08
C ASP A 223 0.60 -22.61 20.09
N PRO A 224 1.81 -22.48 20.65
CA PRO A 224 2.50 -21.20 20.76
C PRO A 224 3.24 -20.79 19.47
N ARG A 225 3.22 -21.62 18.41
CA ARG A 225 3.98 -21.34 17.20
C ARG A 225 3.48 -20.08 16.53
N LEU A 226 4.40 -19.18 16.26
CA LEU A 226 4.20 -17.96 15.51
C LEU A 226 4.82 -18.13 14.12
N LEU A 227 4.04 -17.89 13.08
CA LEU A 227 4.53 -17.75 11.72
C LEU A 227 5.05 -16.34 11.55
N ILE A 228 6.29 -16.19 11.09
CA ILE A 228 6.96 -14.92 10.89
C ILE A 228 7.67 -14.88 9.54
N GLY A 229 7.81 -13.68 8.97
CA GLY A 229 8.70 -13.42 7.85
C GLY A 229 10.10 -13.05 8.36
N HIS A 230 11.14 -13.44 7.63
CA HIS A 230 12.53 -13.09 7.89
C HIS A 230 13.30 -12.78 6.61
N GLN A 231 14.44 -12.09 6.72
CA GLN A 231 15.27 -11.69 5.57
C GLN A 231 16.66 -12.35 5.53
N ARG A 232 16.88 -13.42 6.30
CA ARG A 232 18.20 -14.08 6.48
C ARG A 232 18.87 -14.51 5.19
N HIS A 233 18.09 -14.79 4.12
CA HIS A 233 18.61 -15.20 2.81
C HIS A 233 18.51 -14.07 1.75
N GLY A 234 18.45 -12.81 2.20
CA GLY A 234 18.42 -11.65 1.32
C GLY A 234 17.07 -11.40 0.63
N ARG A 235 16.00 -12.02 1.12
CA ARG A 235 14.60 -11.84 0.69
C ARG A 235 13.65 -12.22 1.81
N TRP A 236 12.39 -11.85 1.69
CA TRP A 236 11.36 -12.28 2.65
C TRP A 236 11.02 -13.76 2.44
N GLU A 237 11.16 -14.54 3.51
CA GLU A 237 10.78 -15.94 3.59
C GLU A 237 10.10 -16.24 4.92
N PRO A 238 9.11 -17.18 4.97
CA PRO A 238 8.44 -17.54 6.21
C PRO A 238 9.27 -18.53 7.03
N MET A 239 9.19 -18.41 8.36
CA MET A 239 9.66 -19.42 9.31
C MET A 239 8.70 -19.57 10.50
N LEU A 240 8.77 -20.66 11.19
CA LEU A 240 8.04 -20.91 12.43
C LEU A 240 8.95 -20.58 13.63
N TRP A 241 8.43 -19.77 14.54
CA TRP A 241 9.05 -19.49 15.82
C TRP A 241 8.16 -20.00 16.97
N ASP A 242 8.71 -20.84 17.85
CA ASP A 242 8.09 -21.20 19.12
C ASP A 242 8.74 -20.36 20.22
N PRO A 243 8.09 -19.29 20.69
CA PRO A 243 8.66 -18.40 21.71
C PRO A 243 8.72 -19.04 23.10
N VAL A 244 7.94 -20.10 23.36
CA VAL A 244 7.95 -20.82 24.63
C VAL A 244 9.08 -21.82 24.69
N ALA A 245 9.32 -22.57 23.62
CA ALA A 245 10.45 -23.48 23.49
C ALA A 245 11.77 -22.77 23.15
N GLY A 246 11.71 -21.55 22.64
CA GLY A 246 12.87 -20.78 22.17
C GLY A 246 13.49 -21.36 20.89
N THR A 247 12.68 -21.90 19.99
CA THR A 247 13.16 -22.55 18.76
C THR A 247 12.58 -21.91 17.50
N THR A 248 13.39 -21.82 16.45
CA THR A 248 12.96 -21.43 15.12
C THR A 248 13.11 -22.57 14.12
N THR A 249 12.23 -22.62 13.13
CA THR A 249 12.28 -23.61 12.04
C THR A 249 12.06 -22.89 10.71
N GLU A 250 13.10 -22.74 9.91
CA GLU A 250 13.02 -22.20 8.57
C GLU A 250 12.35 -23.23 7.63
N LEU A 251 11.61 -22.71 6.63
CA LEU A 251 10.89 -23.55 5.69
C LEU A 251 11.69 -23.66 4.39
N GLU A 252 11.97 -24.89 3.96
CA GLU A 252 12.68 -25.16 2.70
C GLU A 252 11.70 -25.01 1.51
N LEU A 253 11.52 -23.80 1.00
CA LEU A 253 10.57 -23.53 -0.08
C LEU A 253 11.20 -23.54 -1.48
N ASP A 254 12.49 -23.22 -1.61
CA ASP A 254 13.23 -23.14 -2.88
C ASP A 254 12.45 -22.33 -3.95
N LEU A 255 12.03 -21.11 -3.57
CA LEU A 255 11.34 -20.16 -4.44
C LEU A 255 12.18 -18.89 -4.61
N PRO A 256 12.36 -18.36 -5.82
CA PRO A 256 12.97 -17.04 -6.03
C PRO A 256 11.97 -15.94 -5.64
N GLY A 257 12.46 -14.74 -5.28
CA GLY A 257 11.58 -13.62 -4.91
C GLY A 257 11.08 -13.70 -3.47
N ASP A 258 10.08 -12.89 -3.14
CA ASP A 258 9.54 -12.78 -1.78
C ASP A 258 8.41 -13.78 -1.55
N VAL A 259 8.34 -14.33 -0.35
CA VAL A 259 7.35 -15.32 0.05
C VAL A 259 6.66 -14.87 1.34
N ALA A 260 5.35 -14.70 1.27
CA ALA A 260 4.47 -14.58 2.43
C ALA A 260 3.74 -15.91 2.68
N ALA A 261 3.23 -16.10 3.89
CA ALA A 261 2.49 -17.30 4.24
C ALA A 261 1.39 -16.99 5.26
N ASP A 262 0.35 -17.83 5.27
CA ASP A 262 -0.74 -17.81 6.23
C ASP A 262 -1.08 -19.24 6.66
N TRP A 263 -1.70 -19.38 7.81
CA TRP A 263 -2.10 -20.68 8.33
C TRP A 263 -3.33 -21.25 7.63
N TYR A 264 -3.35 -22.57 7.41
CA TYR A 264 -4.63 -23.26 7.29
C TYR A 264 -5.27 -23.35 8.69
N PRO A 265 -6.61 -23.27 8.80
CA PRO A 265 -7.31 -23.18 10.09
C PRO A 265 -7.07 -24.34 11.08
N ASP A 266 -6.58 -25.49 10.61
CA ASP A 266 -6.23 -26.64 11.43
C ASP A 266 -4.73 -26.70 11.79
N ALA A 267 -3.97 -25.67 11.42
CA ALA A 267 -2.51 -25.59 11.58
C ALA A 267 -1.71 -26.76 10.99
N SER A 268 -2.28 -27.55 10.09
CA SER A 268 -1.61 -28.67 9.43
C SER A 268 -0.76 -28.27 8.23
N ALA A 269 -1.03 -27.10 7.67
CA ALA A 269 -0.38 -26.59 6.47
C ALA A 269 -0.31 -25.07 6.47
N LEU A 270 0.50 -24.53 5.57
CA LEU A 270 0.57 -23.11 5.27
C LEU A 270 0.07 -22.84 3.84
N LEU A 271 -0.64 -21.73 3.68
CA LEU A 271 -0.97 -21.13 2.41
C LEU A 271 0.14 -20.16 2.04
N ILE A 272 0.88 -20.45 0.99
CA ILE A 272 2.04 -19.69 0.54
C ILE A 272 1.62 -18.76 -0.60
N ALA A 273 1.93 -17.48 -0.46
CA ALA A 273 1.86 -16.48 -1.52
C ALA A 273 3.31 -16.12 -1.94
N HIS A 274 3.66 -16.47 -3.15
CA HIS A 274 4.99 -16.27 -3.73
C HIS A 274 4.94 -15.14 -4.75
N SER A 275 5.70 -14.07 -4.49
CA SER A 275 5.78 -12.89 -5.35
C SER A 275 7.10 -12.85 -6.09
N HIS A 276 7.06 -12.90 -7.42
CA HIS A 276 8.26 -12.87 -8.26
C HIS A 276 8.00 -12.18 -9.59
N GLN A 277 8.89 -11.26 -9.96
CA GLN A 277 8.82 -10.53 -11.23
C GLN A 277 7.44 -9.89 -11.48
N ALA A 278 6.92 -9.20 -10.44
CA ALA A 278 5.65 -8.48 -10.46
C ALA A 278 4.39 -9.36 -10.69
N ARG A 279 4.47 -10.65 -10.39
CA ARG A 279 3.35 -11.62 -10.45
C ARG A 279 3.37 -12.55 -9.27
N ASP A 280 2.21 -13.15 -8.97
CA ASP A 280 2.05 -13.99 -7.79
C ASP A 280 1.61 -15.42 -8.15
N GLU A 281 2.10 -16.36 -7.35
CA GLU A 281 1.74 -17.78 -7.39
C GLU A 281 1.33 -18.26 -6.00
N LEU A 282 0.40 -19.20 -5.92
CA LEU A 282 -0.07 -19.76 -4.67
C LEU A 282 0.32 -21.23 -4.52
N PHE A 283 0.65 -21.61 -3.27
CA PHE A 283 0.94 -23.00 -2.93
C PHE A 283 0.34 -23.36 -1.57
N ARG A 284 0.05 -24.65 -1.39
CA ARG A 284 -0.17 -25.27 -0.09
C ARG A 284 1.12 -25.97 0.35
N TYR A 285 1.62 -25.66 1.54
CA TYR A 285 2.79 -26.31 2.14
C TYR A 285 2.34 -27.15 3.33
N ASP A 286 2.49 -28.48 3.24
CA ASP A 286 2.12 -29.42 4.28
C ASP A 286 3.25 -29.51 5.32
N LEU A 287 2.98 -29.14 6.56
CA LEU A 287 3.99 -29.04 7.61
C LEU A 287 4.56 -30.39 8.05
N ALA A 288 3.78 -31.48 7.95
CA ALA A 288 4.22 -32.81 8.39
C ALA A 288 5.16 -33.47 7.38
N SER A 289 4.91 -33.27 6.08
CA SER A 289 5.69 -33.89 5.01
C SER A 289 6.70 -32.95 4.37
N GLY A 290 6.60 -31.63 4.59
CA GLY A 290 7.38 -30.63 3.87
C GLY A 290 7.01 -30.51 2.38
N THR A 291 5.85 -31.03 1.97
CA THR A 291 5.45 -31.07 0.57
C THR A 291 4.77 -29.78 0.17
N ARG A 292 5.27 -29.13 -0.92
CA ARG A 292 4.67 -27.97 -1.54
C ARG A 292 3.81 -28.39 -2.75
N THR A 293 2.56 -27.99 -2.77
CA THR A 293 1.62 -28.25 -3.88
C THR A 293 1.12 -26.93 -4.45
N ARG A 294 1.27 -26.72 -5.75
CA ARG A 294 0.80 -25.51 -6.44
C ARG A 294 -0.73 -25.45 -6.43
N ILE A 295 -1.25 -24.25 -6.19
CA ILE A 295 -2.66 -23.89 -6.36
C ILE A 295 -2.74 -23.10 -7.67
N GLU A 296 -3.49 -23.60 -8.65
CA GLU A 296 -3.55 -22.97 -9.97
C GLU A 296 -4.32 -21.65 -9.91
N THR A 297 -3.65 -20.58 -10.38
CA THR A 297 -4.22 -19.24 -10.54
C THR A 297 -3.93 -18.72 -11.93
N PRO A 298 -4.75 -17.83 -12.50
CA PRO A 298 -4.36 -17.12 -13.71
C PRO A 298 -3.11 -16.28 -13.49
N ALA A 299 -2.34 -16.00 -14.55
CA ALA A 299 -1.20 -15.07 -14.48
C ALA A 299 -1.69 -13.66 -14.11
N GLY A 300 -0.96 -12.97 -13.23
CA GLY A 300 -1.29 -11.66 -12.70
C GLY A 300 -0.92 -11.55 -11.22
N SER A 301 -1.57 -10.65 -10.50
CA SER A 301 -1.32 -10.42 -9.08
C SER A 301 -2.45 -10.95 -8.19
N VAL A 302 -2.05 -11.49 -7.05
CA VAL A 302 -2.94 -11.92 -5.97
C VAL A 302 -2.83 -10.91 -4.82
N MET A 303 -3.85 -10.06 -4.68
CA MET A 303 -3.88 -8.95 -3.72
C MET A 303 -4.37 -9.37 -2.32
N GLY A 304 -4.68 -10.64 -2.13
CA GLY A 304 -5.11 -11.23 -0.88
C GLY A 304 -5.53 -12.67 -1.08
N VAL A 305 -5.30 -13.51 -0.09
CA VAL A 305 -5.60 -14.94 -0.13
C VAL A 305 -5.98 -15.43 1.26
N THR A 306 -6.89 -16.40 1.36
CA THR A 306 -7.28 -17.02 2.63
C THR A 306 -7.65 -18.49 2.43
N ALA A 307 -7.31 -19.31 3.44
CA ALA A 307 -7.78 -20.70 3.52
C ALA A 307 -9.00 -20.77 4.43
N ARG A 308 -10.07 -21.39 3.93
CA ARG A 308 -11.35 -21.55 4.65
C ARG A 308 -11.33 -22.82 5.51
N PRO A 309 -12.18 -22.92 6.57
CA PRO A 309 -12.26 -24.12 7.43
C PRO A 309 -12.61 -25.41 6.69
N ASP A 310 -13.28 -25.34 5.54
CA ASP A 310 -13.58 -26.49 4.69
C ASP A 310 -12.43 -26.87 3.74
N GLY A 311 -11.29 -26.16 3.85
CA GLY A 311 -10.11 -26.36 3.01
C GLY A 311 -10.15 -25.65 1.66
N ALA A 312 -11.22 -24.92 1.34
CA ALA A 312 -11.26 -24.08 0.15
C ALA A 312 -10.26 -22.90 0.29
N VAL A 313 -9.63 -22.54 -0.81
CA VAL A 313 -8.79 -21.33 -0.89
C VAL A 313 -9.51 -20.29 -1.71
N GLU A 314 -9.67 -19.10 -1.15
CA GLU A 314 -10.25 -17.92 -1.79
C GLU A 314 -9.17 -16.86 -1.96
N TYR A 315 -9.20 -16.13 -3.08
CA TYR A 315 -8.20 -15.09 -3.36
C TYR A 315 -8.78 -13.95 -4.20
N LEU A 316 -8.25 -12.76 -3.99
CA LEU A 316 -8.50 -11.59 -4.82
C LEU A 316 -7.40 -11.50 -5.89
N TRP A 317 -7.79 -11.64 -7.15
CA TRP A 317 -6.88 -11.65 -8.28
C TRP A 317 -7.23 -10.55 -9.29
N SER A 318 -6.21 -10.01 -9.93
CA SER A 318 -6.34 -9.21 -11.15
C SER A 318 -5.10 -9.34 -12.03
N SER A 319 -5.20 -8.87 -13.28
CA SER A 319 -4.05 -8.53 -14.12
C SER A 319 -4.19 -7.10 -14.61
N ALA A 320 -3.16 -6.51 -15.17
CA ALA A 320 -3.26 -5.16 -15.76
C ALA A 320 -4.39 -5.04 -16.80
N ALA A 321 -4.72 -6.15 -17.47
CA ALA A 321 -5.78 -6.22 -18.47
C ALA A 321 -7.18 -6.53 -17.89
N GLU A 322 -7.24 -7.22 -16.76
CA GLU A 322 -8.49 -7.73 -16.18
C GLU A 322 -8.78 -7.16 -14.80
N PRO A 323 -9.99 -6.61 -14.56
CA PRO A 323 -10.40 -6.06 -13.27
C PRO A 323 -10.33 -7.09 -12.13
N PRO A 324 -10.22 -6.60 -10.85
CA PRO A 324 -10.19 -7.46 -9.68
C PRO A 324 -11.40 -8.38 -9.55
N GLN A 325 -11.16 -9.63 -9.16
CA GLN A 325 -12.16 -10.66 -8.99
C GLN A 325 -11.86 -11.50 -7.76
N VAL A 326 -12.85 -11.74 -6.91
CA VAL A 326 -12.73 -12.68 -5.78
C VAL A 326 -13.08 -14.08 -6.29
N ARG A 327 -12.07 -14.95 -6.31
CA ARG A 327 -12.17 -16.32 -6.86
C ARG A 327 -11.85 -17.36 -5.80
N SER A 328 -12.35 -18.57 -6.01
CA SER A 328 -11.85 -19.76 -5.31
C SER A 328 -10.84 -20.51 -6.18
N ALA A 329 -10.00 -21.32 -5.54
CA ALA A 329 -9.06 -22.22 -6.23
C ALA A 329 -9.76 -23.24 -7.16
N SER A 330 -11.06 -23.48 -6.98
CA SER A 330 -11.87 -24.27 -7.91
C SER A 330 -12.22 -23.55 -9.22
N GLY A 331 -11.88 -22.25 -9.33
CA GLY A 331 -12.20 -21.39 -10.47
C GLY A 331 -13.57 -20.70 -10.39
N ALA A 332 -14.33 -20.93 -9.32
CA ALA A 332 -15.63 -20.27 -9.14
C ALA A 332 -15.44 -18.83 -8.63
N THR A 333 -16.30 -17.91 -9.06
CA THR A 333 -16.44 -16.59 -8.46
C THR A 333 -17.04 -16.73 -7.06
N VAL A 334 -16.44 -16.10 -6.07
CA VAL A 334 -16.87 -16.14 -4.67
C VAL A 334 -17.81 -14.99 -4.36
N LEU A 335 -17.46 -13.79 -4.84
CA LEU A 335 -18.22 -12.57 -4.61
C LEU A 335 -18.16 -11.70 -5.86
N ASP A 336 -19.33 -11.43 -6.43
CA ASP A 336 -19.49 -10.47 -7.52
C ASP A 336 -20.00 -9.14 -6.98
N PRO A 337 -19.33 -8.02 -7.30
CA PRO A 337 -19.86 -6.71 -6.95
C PRO A 337 -21.15 -6.43 -7.76
N PRO A 338 -22.17 -5.78 -7.14
CA PRO A 338 -23.39 -5.42 -7.85
C PRO A 338 -23.14 -4.31 -8.87
N GLY A 339 -23.83 -4.36 -10.01
CA GLY A 339 -23.90 -3.26 -10.97
C GLY A 339 -22.98 -3.41 -12.18
N MET A 340 -22.36 -2.33 -12.61
CA MET A 340 -21.56 -2.27 -13.84
C MET A 340 -20.22 -3.01 -13.68
N THR A 341 -19.88 -3.85 -14.65
CA THR A 341 -18.54 -4.45 -14.71
C THR A 341 -17.54 -3.45 -15.29
N ALA A 342 -16.36 -3.34 -14.67
CA ALA A 342 -15.29 -2.52 -15.18
C ALA A 342 -14.82 -3.02 -16.55
N PRO A 343 -14.65 -2.14 -17.56
CA PRO A 343 -13.99 -2.52 -18.80
C PRO A 343 -12.55 -2.98 -18.54
N GLY A 344 -12.08 -3.97 -19.28
CA GLY A 344 -10.68 -4.36 -19.30
C GLY A 344 -9.76 -3.27 -19.87
N SER A 345 -8.44 -3.51 -19.80
CA SER A 345 -7.42 -2.65 -20.38
C SER A 345 -6.43 -3.49 -21.19
N VAL A 346 -5.27 -2.93 -21.49
CA VAL A 346 -4.20 -3.66 -22.19
C VAL A 346 -3.31 -4.39 -21.19
N PRO A 347 -2.75 -5.57 -21.55
CA PRO A 347 -1.78 -6.26 -20.70
C PRO A 347 -0.47 -5.47 -20.59
N VAL A 348 0.32 -5.79 -19.57
CA VAL A 348 1.69 -5.28 -19.44
C VAL A 348 2.66 -6.10 -20.26
N GLU A 349 3.71 -5.44 -20.74
CA GLU A 349 4.92 -6.06 -21.28
C GLU A 349 6.06 -5.80 -20.28
N ASP A 350 6.86 -6.83 -19.98
CA ASP A 350 8.04 -6.69 -19.12
C ASP A 350 9.20 -6.05 -19.88
N ALA A 351 9.88 -5.11 -19.26
CA ALA A 351 11.14 -4.55 -19.73
C ALA A 351 12.20 -4.72 -18.64
N TRP A 352 13.33 -5.30 -19.02
CA TRP A 352 14.50 -5.49 -18.17
C TRP A 352 15.63 -4.62 -18.70
N VAL A 353 15.99 -3.59 -17.94
CA VAL A 353 16.91 -2.55 -18.40
C VAL A 353 18.13 -2.50 -17.49
N GLU A 354 19.33 -2.55 -18.09
CA GLU A 354 20.57 -2.37 -17.34
C GLU A 354 20.67 -0.94 -16.81
N GLY A 355 20.69 -0.82 -15.49
CA GLY A 355 20.83 0.44 -14.75
C GLY A 355 22.13 0.50 -13.94
N PRO A 356 22.44 1.64 -13.31
CA PRO A 356 23.67 1.81 -12.53
C PRO A 356 23.78 0.88 -11.31
N GLY A 357 22.65 0.46 -10.75
CA GLY A 357 22.57 -0.42 -9.57
C GLY A 357 22.32 -1.89 -9.90
N GLY A 358 22.12 -2.24 -11.17
CA GLY A 358 21.73 -3.58 -11.63
C GLY A 358 20.59 -3.51 -12.63
N THR A 359 19.99 -4.66 -12.94
CA THR A 359 18.89 -4.74 -13.91
C THR A 359 17.59 -4.22 -13.28
N VAL A 360 17.02 -3.17 -13.84
CA VAL A 360 15.76 -2.55 -13.43
C VAL A 360 14.61 -3.21 -14.17
N HIS A 361 13.60 -3.68 -13.45
CA HIS A 361 12.36 -4.18 -14.04
C HIS A 361 11.36 -3.04 -14.21
N ALA A 362 10.77 -2.92 -15.39
CA ALA A 362 9.68 -2.00 -15.66
C ALA A 362 8.52 -2.70 -16.37
N LEU A 363 7.30 -2.26 -16.06
CA LEU A 363 6.07 -2.74 -16.68
C LEU A 363 5.56 -1.70 -17.67
N VAL A 364 5.32 -2.14 -18.92
CA VAL A 364 4.95 -1.25 -20.02
C VAL A 364 3.53 -1.54 -20.49
N GLN A 365 2.67 -0.52 -20.48
CA GLN A 365 1.37 -0.55 -21.15
C GLN A 365 1.37 0.48 -22.27
N LYS A 366 0.82 0.16 -23.43
CA LYS A 366 0.80 1.08 -24.57
C LYS A 366 -0.48 0.95 -25.39
N PRO A 367 -0.95 2.04 -26.00
CA PRO A 367 -2.09 1.98 -26.89
C PRO A 367 -1.75 1.18 -28.17
N ALA A 368 -2.77 0.80 -28.91
CA ALA A 368 -2.59 0.18 -30.22
C ALA A 368 -1.90 1.14 -31.20
N GLY A 369 -1.06 0.60 -32.08
CA GLY A 369 -0.37 1.38 -33.11
C GLY A 369 1.14 1.34 -33.00
N LYS A 370 1.80 2.27 -33.68
CA LYS A 370 3.25 2.41 -33.66
C LYS A 370 3.65 3.67 -32.89
N GLY A 371 4.66 3.54 -32.03
CA GLY A 371 5.32 4.67 -31.40
C GLY A 371 6.11 5.56 -32.39
N PRO A 372 6.81 6.58 -31.87
CA PRO A 372 6.91 6.86 -30.44
C PRO A 372 5.63 7.49 -29.89
N PHE A 373 5.27 7.06 -28.66
CA PHE A 373 4.10 7.56 -27.95
C PHE A 373 4.45 8.71 -26.99
N PRO A 374 3.55 9.66 -26.70
CA PRO A 374 3.64 10.43 -25.47
C PRO A 374 3.64 9.42 -24.32
N THR A 375 4.55 9.56 -23.36
CA THR A 375 4.80 8.49 -22.37
C THR A 375 4.79 9.05 -20.96
N VAL A 376 3.99 8.43 -20.09
CA VAL A 376 3.99 8.65 -18.65
C VAL A 376 4.93 7.64 -18.00
N PHE A 377 5.97 8.13 -17.34
CA PHE A 377 6.76 7.37 -16.40
C PHE A 377 6.10 7.51 -15.05
N GLU A 378 5.32 6.49 -14.70
CA GLU A 378 4.61 6.41 -13.43
C GLU A 378 5.51 5.74 -12.40
N VAL A 379 5.81 6.44 -11.32
CA VAL A 379 6.69 5.97 -10.25
C VAL A 379 5.88 5.78 -8.99
N HIS A 380 5.99 4.58 -8.41
CA HIS A 380 5.20 4.20 -7.25
C HIS A 380 5.60 4.95 -5.97
N GLY A 381 4.70 4.97 -5.00
CA GLY A 381 4.95 5.43 -3.64
C GLY A 381 5.63 4.37 -2.77
N GLY A 382 5.73 4.64 -1.51
CA GLY A 382 6.32 3.73 -0.53
C GLY A 382 7.38 4.43 0.32
N PRO A 383 8.70 4.20 0.13
CA PRO A 383 9.42 3.60 -1.01
C PRO A 383 9.34 2.07 -1.12
N THR A 384 9.15 1.37 0.00
CA THR A 384 9.10 -0.10 0.10
C THR A 384 7.78 -0.65 -0.45
N HIS A 385 7.61 -0.56 -1.74
CA HIS A 385 6.49 -1.04 -2.53
C HIS A 385 7.01 -1.50 -3.91
N HIS A 386 6.16 -2.05 -4.77
CA HIS A 386 6.50 -2.31 -6.17
C HIS A 386 5.25 -2.25 -7.06
N ASP A 387 5.47 -1.94 -8.33
CA ASP A 387 4.46 -2.09 -9.36
C ASP A 387 4.36 -3.55 -9.81
N SER A 388 3.14 -4.06 -9.91
CA SER A 388 2.85 -5.44 -10.30
C SER A 388 1.90 -5.51 -11.49
N ASP A 389 1.72 -6.72 -12.05
CA ASP A 389 0.73 -7.02 -13.07
C ASP A 389 -0.68 -7.08 -12.44
N ALA A 390 -1.13 -5.92 -11.94
CA ALA A 390 -2.42 -5.72 -11.32
C ALA A 390 -3.22 -4.65 -12.05
N PHE A 391 -4.56 -4.73 -11.96
CA PHE A 391 -5.45 -3.76 -12.58
C PHE A 391 -5.42 -2.43 -11.85
N ALA A 392 -5.06 -1.37 -12.57
CA ALA A 392 -5.10 -0.01 -12.07
C ALA A 392 -5.85 0.92 -13.03
N GLY A 393 -6.77 1.71 -12.50
CA GLY A 393 -7.59 2.63 -13.31
C GLY A 393 -6.78 3.77 -13.92
N GLN A 394 -5.75 4.27 -13.22
CA GLN A 394 -4.94 5.40 -13.64
C GLN A 394 -4.07 5.07 -14.86
N PRO A 395 -3.21 4.02 -14.88
CA PRO A 395 -2.49 3.64 -16.09
C PRO A 395 -3.41 3.35 -17.28
N ALA A 396 -4.55 2.67 -17.02
CA ALA A 396 -5.54 2.39 -18.05
C ALA A 396 -6.17 3.68 -18.64
N ALA A 397 -6.40 4.70 -17.81
CA ALA A 397 -6.89 6.00 -18.28
C ALA A 397 -5.88 6.71 -19.19
N TRP A 398 -4.59 6.67 -18.85
CA TRP A 398 -3.54 7.21 -19.70
C TRP A 398 -3.48 6.50 -21.07
N VAL A 399 -3.57 5.16 -21.06
CA VAL A 399 -3.58 4.37 -22.31
C VAL A 399 -4.79 4.72 -23.18
N ASP A 400 -5.99 4.90 -22.59
CA ASP A 400 -7.19 5.32 -23.32
C ASP A 400 -7.04 6.73 -23.95
N HIS A 401 -6.18 7.59 -23.37
CA HIS A 401 -5.85 8.90 -23.91
C HIS A 401 -4.63 8.90 -24.85
N GLY A 402 -4.17 7.72 -25.27
CA GLY A 402 -3.13 7.58 -26.28
C GLY A 402 -1.70 7.67 -25.75
N PHE A 403 -1.49 7.59 -24.45
CA PHE A 403 -0.17 7.56 -23.81
C PHE A 403 0.31 6.13 -23.62
N ALA A 404 1.60 5.89 -23.79
CA ALA A 404 2.24 4.74 -23.17
C ALA A 404 2.48 5.05 -21.69
N VAL A 405 2.44 4.00 -20.85
CA VAL A 405 2.75 4.08 -19.43
C VAL A 405 3.89 3.12 -19.13
N VAL A 406 4.92 3.63 -18.47
CA VAL A 406 6.08 2.86 -18.02
C VAL A 406 6.15 2.97 -16.52
N ARG A 407 5.92 1.85 -15.81
CA ARG A 407 5.98 1.75 -14.35
C ARG A 407 7.31 1.13 -13.95
N VAL A 408 8.09 1.82 -13.12
CA VAL A 408 9.50 1.48 -12.88
C VAL A 408 9.68 0.94 -11.46
N ASN A 409 10.15 -0.30 -11.34
CA ASN A 409 10.56 -0.89 -10.07
C ASN A 409 12.04 -0.53 -9.78
N TYR A 410 12.24 0.73 -9.39
CA TYR A 410 13.54 1.31 -9.06
C TYR A 410 14.14 0.71 -7.77
N ARG A 411 15.44 0.95 -7.49
CA ARG A 411 16.05 0.60 -6.19
C ARG A 411 15.24 1.19 -5.03
N GLY A 412 14.91 0.38 -4.03
CA GLY A 412 13.93 0.65 -2.98
C GLY A 412 12.67 -0.21 -3.11
N SER A 413 12.35 -0.70 -4.33
CA SER A 413 11.19 -1.56 -4.55
C SER A 413 11.36 -2.92 -3.89
N THR A 414 10.24 -3.46 -3.35
CA THR A 414 10.14 -4.83 -2.82
C THR A 414 10.02 -5.86 -3.95
N GLY A 415 10.22 -7.15 -3.65
CA GLY A 415 10.11 -8.24 -4.64
C GLY A 415 11.37 -8.50 -5.45
N TYR A 416 12.44 -7.73 -5.22
CA TYR A 416 13.73 -7.84 -5.92
C TYR A 416 14.90 -8.15 -4.97
N GLY A 417 14.60 -8.52 -3.73
CA GLY A 417 15.54 -8.86 -2.68
C GLY A 417 15.97 -7.66 -1.83
N ARG A 418 16.44 -7.97 -0.61
CA ARG A 418 16.79 -6.99 0.42
C ARG A 418 17.82 -5.96 -0.04
N ALA A 419 18.88 -6.40 -0.74
CA ALA A 419 19.90 -5.48 -1.22
C ALA A 419 19.35 -4.41 -2.21
N TRP A 420 18.26 -4.72 -2.93
CA TRP A 420 17.57 -3.77 -3.79
C TRP A 420 16.73 -2.79 -2.96
N THR A 421 16.01 -3.30 -1.97
CA THR A 421 15.16 -2.49 -1.07
C THR A 421 16.00 -1.55 -0.20
N ASP A 422 17.10 -2.03 0.42
CA ASP A 422 17.96 -1.26 1.32
C ASP A 422 18.89 -0.28 0.59
N ALA A 423 18.96 -0.34 -0.73
CA ALA A 423 19.86 0.52 -1.52
C ALA A 423 19.61 2.02 -1.34
N LEU A 424 18.44 2.44 -0.83
CA LEU A 424 18.05 3.83 -0.63
C LEU A 424 18.85 4.54 0.44
N LYS A 425 19.35 3.82 1.45
CA LYS A 425 19.98 4.40 2.64
C LYS A 425 21.05 5.42 2.27
N HIS A 426 20.92 6.63 2.82
CA HIS A 426 21.82 7.79 2.70
C HIS A 426 21.88 8.47 1.30
N ARG A 427 21.12 8.00 0.30
CA ARG A 427 21.08 8.61 -1.03
C ARG A 427 19.65 8.68 -1.60
N VAL A 428 18.70 8.92 -0.70
CA VAL A 428 17.27 8.98 -0.95
C VAL A 428 16.92 9.90 -2.12
N GLY A 429 16.15 9.41 -3.06
CA GLY A 429 15.68 10.10 -4.26
C GLY A 429 16.66 10.07 -5.43
N LEU A 430 17.94 10.18 -5.15
CA LEU A 430 18.95 10.32 -6.21
C LEU A 430 19.25 9.01 -6.93
N ILE A 431 19.28 7.88 -6.21
CA ILE A 431 19.55 6.58 -6.82
C ILE A 431 18.34 6.04 -7.58
N GLU A 432 17.13 6.33 -7.10
CA GLU A 432 15.89 6.00 -7.78
C GLU A 432 15.80 6.74 -9.12
N LEU A 433 16.17 8.04 -9.14
CA LEU A 433 16.21 8.82 -10.37
C LEU A 433 17.27 8.30 -11.37
N GLU A 434 18.37 7.72 -10.92
CA GLU A 434 19.35 7.05 -11.78
C GLU A 434 18.71 5.85 -12.53
N ASP A 435 17.90 5.04 -11.82
CA ASP A 435 17.22 3.88 -12.40
C ASP A 435 16.06 4.30 -13.33
N ILE A 436 15.29 5.30 -12.92
CA ILE A 436 14.21 5.87 -13.73
C ILE A 436 14.78 6.46 -15.04
N ASP A 437 15.93 7.15 -14.97
CA ASP A 437 16.59 7.69 -16.18
C ASP A 437 17.11 6.59 -17.12
N ALA A 438 17.64 5.50 -16.57
CA ALA A 438 18.06 4.35 -17.38
C ALA A 438 16.87 3.74 -18.15
N VAL A 439 15.73 3.54 -17.49
CA VAL A 439 14.51 3.04 -18.13
C VAL A 439 13.96 4.04 -19.15
N ARG A 440 13.97 5.34 -18.83
CA ARG A 440 13.59 6.40 -19.78
C ARG A 440 14.49 6.38 -21.05
N ALA A 441 15.80 6.30 -20.85
CA ALA A 441 16.73 6.25 -21.98
C ALA A 441 16.50 5.01 -22.88
N TRP A 442 16.21 3.87 -22.26
CA TRP A 442 15.80 2.66 -22.97
C TRP A 442 14.50 2.86 -23.76
N ALA A 443 13.47 3.45 -23.13
CA ALA A 443 12.17 3.66 -23.78
C ALA A 443 12.27 4.60 -24.99
N VAL A 444 13.06 5.66 -24.90
CA VAL A 444 13.36 6.55 -26.03
C VAL A 444 14.18 5.83 -27.11
N GLY A 445 15.25 5.13 -26.71
CA GLY A 445 16.15 4.42 -27.65
C GLY A 445 15.47 3.27 -28.39
N SER A 446 14.48 2.61 -27.78
CA SER A 446 13.66 1.56 -28.41
C SER A 446 12.59 2.09 -29.37
N GLY A 447 12.34 3.41 -29.38
CA GLY A 447 11.27 4.03 -30.15
C GLY A 447 9.87 3.88 -29.54
N LEU A 448 9.78 3.49 -28.26
CA LEU A 448 8.54 3.45 -27.49
C LEU A 448 8.10 4.88 -27.13
N ALA A 449 8.99 5.64 -26.49
CA ALA A 449 8.71 6.96 -25.94
C ALA A 449 9.16 8.10 -26.86
N ASP A 450 8.31 9.10 -27.00
CA ASP A 450 8.64 10.36 -27.71
C ASP A 450 9.47 11.26 -26.78
N PRO A 451 10.73 11.57 -27.13
CA PRO A 451 11.61 12.35 -26.26
C PRO A 451 11.11 13.77 -25.94
N ASP A 452 10.21 14.34 -26.77
CA ASP A 452 9.64 15.66 -26.55
C ASP A 452 8.36 15.64 -25.70
N ARG A 453 7.85 14.45 -25.35
CA ARG A 453 6.56 14.27 -24.65
C ARG A 453 6.67 13.25 -23.50
N LEU A 454 7.70 13.42 -22.66
CA LEU A 454 7.96 12.58 -21.49
C LEU A 454 7.33 13.23 -20.25
N VAL A 455 6.45 12.50 -19.59
CA VAL A 455 5.79 12.91 -18.34
C VAL A 455 6.36 12.10 -17.19
N LEU A 456 6.82 12.75 -16.13
CA LEU A 456 7.14 12.10 -14.86
C LEU A 456 5.94 12.27 -13.93
N ALA A 457 5.41 11.17 -13.40
CA ALA A 457 4.20 11.17 -12.59
C ALA A 457 4.30 10.21 -11.42
N GLY A 458 3.71 10.56 -10.28
CA GLY A 458 3.61 9.66 -9.14
C GLY A 458 2.92 10.28 -7.94
N GLY A 459 2.56 9.44 -6.97
CA GLY A 459 1.94 9.85 -5.72
C GLY A 459 2.82 9.53 -4.52
N SER A 460 2.68 10.29 -3.43
CA SER A 460 3.44 10.09 -2.19
C SER A 460 4.96 10.14 -2.47
N TRP A 461 5.69 9.06 -2.17
CA TRP A 461 7.10 8.93 -2.54
C TRP A 461 7.32 9.11 -4.06
N GLY A 462 6.43 8.59 -4.90
CA GLY A 462 6.48 8.83 -6.35
C GLY A 462 6.26 10.30 -6.73
N GLY A 463 5.41 11.01 -5.99
CA GLY A 463 5.23 12.46 -6.11
C GLY A 463 6.50 13.23 -5.71
N TYR A 464 7.14 12.78 -4.64
CA TYR A 464 8.46 13.27 -4.22
C TYR A 464 9.50 13.10 -5.33
N LEU A 465 9.64 11.88 -5.87
CA LEU A 465 10.56 11.60 -6.97
C LEU A 465 10.24 12.41 -8.23
N THR A 466 8.96 12.68 -8.47
CA THR A 466 8.52 13.56 -9.56
C THR A 466 9.08 14.97 -9.37
N LEU A 467 8.84 15.60 -8.23
CA LEU A 467 9.35 16.96 -7.98
C LEU A 467 10.87 17.03 -7.95
N LEU A 468 11.53 16.04 -7.36
CA LEU A 468 13.00 15.96 -7.33
C LEU A 468 13.56 15.79 -8.76
N GLY A 469 12.98 14.89 -9.57
CA GLY A 469 13.39 14.64 -10.95
C GLY A 469 13.27 15.87 -11.85
N LEU A 470 12.20 16.66 -11.69
CA LEU A 470 12.05 17.93 -12.43
C LEU A 470 13.15 18.95 -12.11
N GLY A 471 13.65 18.96 -10.87
CA GLY A 471 14.69 19.88 -10.43
C GLY A 471 16.11 19.40 -10.72
N VAL A 472 16.36 18.10 -10.57
CA VAL A 472 17.70 17.49 -10.77
C VAL A 472 17.96 17.21 -12.26
N GLN A 473 16.92 16.92 -13.03
CA GLN A 473 16.97 16.59 -14.46
C GLN A 473 16.13 17.58 -15.31
N PRO A 474 16.36 18.91 -15.24
CA PRO A 474 15.44 19.92 -15.77
C PRO A 474 15.28 19.91 -17.30
N GLU A 475 16.18 19.26 -18.03
CA GLU A 475 16.14 19.19 -19.51
C GLU A 475 15.48 17.91 -20.02
N VAL A 476 15.05 17.00 -19.13
CA VAL A 476 14.62 15.65 -19.49
C VAL A 476 13.12 15.57 -19.65
N TRP A 477 12.39 16.14 -18.69
CA TRP A 477 10.96 15.96 -18.57
C TRP A 477 10.20 17.10 -19.22
N ALA A 478 9.20 16.78 -20.04
CA ALA A 478 8.32 17.74 -20.65
C ALA A 478 7.22 18.26 -19.70
N LEU A 479 6.89 17.48 -18.65
CA LEU A 479 5.83 17.77 -17.71
C LEU A 479 5.99 16.91 -16.44
N GLY A 480 5.56 17.43 -15.27
CA GLY A 480 5.50 16.70 -14.03
C GLY A 480 4.11 16.70 -13.39
N LEU A 481 3.68 15.54 -12.89
CA LEU A 481 2.41 15.34 -12.18
C LEU A 481 2.70 14.73 -10.80
N ALA A 482 2.63 15.54 -9.75
CA ALA A 482 2.98 15.14 -8.40
C ALA A 482 1.73 15.14 -7.49
N ALA A 483 1.28 13.95 -7.07
CA ALA A 483 0.19 13.80 -6.13
C ALA A 483 0.74 13.59 -4.72
N VAL A 484 0.21 14.32 -3.73
CA VAL A 484 0.56 14.25 -2.30
C VAL A 484 2.08 14.07 -2.05
N PRO A 485 2.94 14.93 -2.63
CA PRO A 485 4.38 14.74 -2.60
C PRO A 485 5.02 15.20 -1.28
N VAL A 486 6.13 14.56 -0.90
CA VAL A 486 7.14 15.23 -0.06
C VAL A 486 7.88 16.24 -0.93
N ALA A 487 7.91 17.52 -0.56
CA ALA A 487 8.56 18.58 -1.31
C ALA A 487 9.76 19.21 -0.60
N ASP A 488 9.79 19.12 0.72
CA ASP A 488 10.84 19.62 1.60
C ASP A 488 10.97 18.73 2.82
N TYR A 489 11.99 17.88 2.86
CA TYR A 489 12.18 16.90 3.92
C TYR A 489 12.39 17.54 5.31
N VAL A 490 13.00 18.74 5.38
CA VAL A 490 13.16 19.41 6.67
C VAL A 490 11.81 19.80 7.26
N THR A 491 10.93 20.37 6.43
CA THR A 491 9.58 20.75 6.86
C THR A 491 8.74 19.50 7.13
N ALA A 492 8.84 18.46 6.27
CA ALA A 492 8.13 17.21 6.44
C ALA A 492 8.45 16.56 7.79
N TYR A 493 9.73 16.39 8.10
CA TYR A 493 10.20 15.79 9.36
C TYR A 493 9.60 16.45 10.61
N HIS A 494 9.38 17.77 10.58
CA HIS A 494 8.80 18.46 11.73
C HIS A 494 7.26 18.33 11.83
N ASP A 495 6.60 18.07 10.71
CA ASP A 495 5.14 18.14 10.61
C ASP A 495 4.46 16.76 10.50
N GLU A 496 5.16 15.74 10.05
CA GLU A 496 4.62 14.40 9.81
C GLU A 496 4.47 13.56 11.09
N MET A 497 3.73 12.47 10.99
CA MET A 497 3.53 11.51 12.07
C MET A 497 4.85 10.80 12.45
N GLU A 498 4.98 10.39 13.73
CA GLU A 498 6.25 9.85 14.27
C GLU A 498 6.79 8.63 13.53
N ALA A 499 5.91 7.76 13.00
CA ALA A 499 6.34 6.61 12.21
C ALA A 499 7.15 7.00 10.96
N LEU A 500 6.81 8.13 10.30
CA LEU A 500 7.54 8.63 9.15
C LEU A 500 8.84 9.33 9.57
N LYS A 501 8.86 10.05 10.69
CA LYS A 501 10.11 10.61 11.26
C LYS A 501 11.13 9.50 11.56
N SER A 502 10.67 8.35 12.07
CA SER A 502 11.53 7.19 12.31
C SER A 502 12.09 6.62 11.00
N LEU A 503 11.24 6.51 9.96
CA LEU A 503 11.68 6.10 8.62
C LEU A 503 12.70 7.07 8.03
N ASP A 504 12.47 8.38 8.13
CA ASP A 504 13.39 9.40 7.65
C ASP A 504 14.75 9.31 8.34
N ARG A 505 14.78 9.15 9.68
CA ARG A 505 16.03 8.93 10.42
C ARG A 505 16.79 7.70 9.92
N THR A 506 16.09 6.61 9.63
CA THR A 506 16.67 5.38 9.09
C THR A 506 17.25 5.61 7.69
N LEU A 507 16.47 6.19 6.78
CA LEU A 507 16.86 6.38 5.39
C LEU A 507 17.96 7.44 5.20
N LEU A 508 17.87 8.55 5.93
CA LEU A 508 18.81 9.67 5.85
C LEU A 508 19.98 9.52 6.82
N GLY A 509 19.85 8.63 7.83
CA GLY A 509 20.91 8.29 8.78
C GLY A 509 21.07 9.31 9.91
N GLY A 510 19.97 9.94 10.34
CA GLY A 510 19.90 10.88 11.46
C GLY A 510 18.80 11.93 11.27
N THR A 511 18.71 12.86 12.22
CA THR A 511 17.77 14.00 12.17
C THR A 511 18.24 15.11 11.22
N PRO A 512 17.37 16.08 10.86
CA PRO A 512 17.79 17.25 10.06
C PRO A 512 18.94 18.05 10.68
N GLU A 513 19.05 18.06 12.01
CA GLU A 513 20.11 18.75 12.74
C GLU A 513 21.44 17.98 12.70
N GLU A 514 21.39 16.65 12.65
CA GLU A 514 22.57 15.78 12.64
C GLU A 514 23.17 15.61 11.25
N VAL A 515 22.32 15.53 10.20
CA VAL A 515 22.73 15.28 8.81
C VAL A 515 22.08 16.26 7.82
N PRO A 516 22.18 17.60 8.04
CA PRO A 516 21.43 18.60 7.28
C PRO A 516 21.68 18.55 5.77
N GLU A 517 22.89 18.22 5.34
CA GLU A 517 23.22 18.12 3.91
C GLU A 517 22.50 16.96 3.19
N ARG A 518 22.12 15.89 3.89
CA ARG A 518 21.36 14.79 3.30
C ARG A 518 19.89 15.19 3.12
N PHE A 519 19.32 15.86 4.12
CA PHE A 519 17.97 16.42 4.03
C PHE A 519 17.87 17.45 2.90
N GLU A 520 18.85 18.36 2.80
CA GLU A 520 18.92 19.36 1.73
C GLU A 520 19.06 18.71 0.35
N ALA A 521 19.96 17.73 0.19
CA ALA A 521 20.20 17.05 -1.08
C ALA A 521 18.98 16.22 -1.55
N SER A 522 18.19 15.67 -0.62
CA SER A 522 17.00 14.90 -0.90
C SER A 522 15.73 15.76 -1.04
N SER A 523 15.76 17.05 -0.70
CA SER A 523 14.59 17.94 -0.76
C SER A 523 14.37 18.51 -2.18
N PRO A 524 13.22 18.24 -2.83
CA PRO A 524 12.85 18.88 -4.11
C PRO A 524 12.93 20.40 -4.08
N LEU A 525 12.57 21.03 -2.96
CA LEU A 525 12.60 22.49 -2.78
C LEU A 525 13.99 23.08 -3.02
N THR A 526 15.06 22.35 -2.73
CA THR A 526 16.46 22.76 -3.02
C THR A 526 16.69 23.03 -4.51
N TYR A 527 15.97 22.33 -5.37
CA TYR A 527 16.18 22.38 -6.81
C TYR A 527 15.06 23.11 -7.57
N VAL A 528 14.05 23.66 -6.88
CA VAL A 528 12.88 24.26 -7.48
C VAL A 528 13.22 25.38 -8.48
N ASP A 529 14.33 26.10 -8.24
CA ASP A 529 14.80 27.17 -9.14
C ASP A 529 15.32 26.65 -10.51
N LYS A 530 15.61 25.38 -10.62
CA LYS A 530 16.06 24.73 -11.86
C LYS A 530 14.91 24.15 -12.68
N VAL A 531 13.73 24.00 -12.10
CA VAL A 531 12.56 23.39 -12.77
C VAL A 531 12.18 24.18 -14.00
N ARG A 532 11.97 23.49 -15.13
CA ARG A 532 11.57 24.08 -16.43
C ARG A 532 10.24 23.55 -16.93
N ALA A 533 9.94 22.30 -16.67
CA ALA A 533 8.70 21.66 -17.08
C ALA A 533 7.51 22.26 -16.30
N PRO A 534 6.33 22.44 -16.92
CA PRO A 534 5.10 22.73 -16.19
C PRO A 534 4.82 21.67 -15.13
N VAL A 535 4.29 22.08 -13.96
CA VAL A 535 4.07 21.22 -12.80
C VAL A 535 2.61 21.23 -12.42
N TYR A 536 2.01 20.03 -12.31
CA TYR A 536 0.72 19.84 -11.65
C TYR A 536 0.95 19.22 -10.27
N LEU A 537 0.30 19.77 -9.25
CA LEU A 537 0.33 19.22 -7.89
C LEU A 537 -1.10 18.96 -7.42
N SER A 538 -1.30 17.83 -6.74
CA SER A 538 -2.51 17.59 -5.95
C SER A 538 -2.14 17.26 -4.51
N ALA A 539 -2.95 17.74 -3.56
CA ALA A 539 -2.68 17.57 -2.13
C ALA A 539 -3.98 17.41 -1.32
N GLY A 540 -3.99 16.46 -0.40
CA GLY A 540 -5.00 16.37 0.65
C GLY A 540 -4.74 17.41 1.74
N VAL A 541 -5.76 18.14 2.15
CA VAL A 541 -5.59 19.20 3.17
C VAL A 541 -5.41 18.62 4.58
N ASN A 542 -5.85 17.38 4.80
CA ASN A 542 -5.79 16.65 6.07
C ASN A 542 -4.74 15.53 6.06
N ASP A 543 -3.79 15.57 5.13
CA ASP A 543 -2.78 14.53 4.94
C ASP A 543 -1.74 14.52 6.10
N PRO A 544 -1.70 13.46 6.96
CA PRO A 544 -0.74 13.38 8.06
C PRO A 544 0.60 12.80 7.63
N ARG A 545 0.67 12.18 6.44
CA ARG A 545 1.88 11.54 5.90
C ARG A 545 2.72 12.52 5.09
N CYS A 546 2.07 13.36 4.27
CA CYS A 546 2.70 14.41 3.47
C CYS A 546 2.00 15.74 3.76
N PRO A 547 2.28 16.37 4.92
CA PRO A 547 1.55 17.57 5.36
C PRO A 547 1.56 18.68 4.34
N ILE A 548 0.42 19.33 4.15
CA ILE A 548 0.19 20.28 3.05
C ILE A 548 1.16 21.46 3.04
N ARG A 549 1.72 21.85 4.20
CA ARG A 549 2.63 22.99 4.32
C ARG A 549 3.85 22.88 3.39
N GLN A 550 4.41 21.71 3.20
CA GLN A 550 5.55 21.51 2.31
C GLN A 550 5.18 21.73 0.84
N VAL A 551 3.97 21.31 0.43
CA VAL A 551 3.44 21.60 -0.92
C VAL A 551 3.24 23.11 -1.09
N GLU A 552 2.68 23.80 -0.09
CA GLU A 552 2.50 25.25 -0.12
C GLU A 552 3.86 25.99 -0.21
N ASN A 553 4.88 25.53 0.48
CA ASN A 553 6.23 26.09 0.38
C ASN A 553 6.79 25.95 -1.05
N TYR A 554 6.60 24.78 -1.68
CA TYR A 554 7.04 24.55 -3.06
C TYR A 554 6.27 25.40 -4.06
N VAL A 555 4.96 25.50 -3.92
CA VAL A 555 4.08 26.34 -4.75
C VAL A 555 4.47 27.80 -4.65
N THR A 556 4.70 28.33 -3.44
CA THR A 556 5.16 29.70 -3.21
C THR A 556 6.42 30.00 -4.03
N ARG A 557 7.38 29.08 -4.08
CA ARG A 557 8.60 29.27 -4.89
C ARG A 557 8.32 29.26 -6.39
N LEU A 558 7.39 28.43 -6.87
CA LEU A 558 6.95 28.43 -8.28
C LEU A 558 6.27 29.76 -8.64
N GLU A 559 5.41 30.29 -7.76
CA GLU A 559 4.70 31.56 -7.94
C GLU A 559 5.68 32.76 -8.00
N GLU A 560 6.67 32.82 -7.06
CA GLU A 560 7.71 33.86 -7.05
C GLU A 560 8.49 33.94 -8.37
N ARG A 561 8.63 32.82 -9.07
CA ARG A 561 9.30 32.72 -10.38
C ARG A 561 8.37 32.91 -11.56
N GLY A 562 7.05 33.03 -11.34
CA GLY A 562 6.05 33.00 -12.42
C GLY A 562 6.10 31.70 -13.24
N HIS A 563 6.48 30.57 -12.60
CA HIS A 563 6.63 29.29 -13.29
C HIS A 563 5.27 28.65 -13.57
N PRO A 564 5.03 28.07 -14.77
CA PRO A 564 3.77 27.42 -15.11
C PRO A 564 3.46 26.24 -14.17
N HIS A 565 2.39 26.35 -13.40
CA HIS A 565 1.93 25.31 -12.50
C HIS A 565 0.41 25.39 -12.28
N GLU A 566 -0.18 24.27 -11.84
CA GLU A 566 -1.54 24.19 -11.33
C GLU A 566 -1.53 23.38 -10.03
N VAL A 567 -2.39 23.75 -9.09
CA VAL A 567 -2.50 23.06 -7.79
C VAL A 567 -3.95 22.71 -7.52
N TYR A 568 -4.21 21.46 -7.24
CA TYR A 568 -5.51 20.99 -6.79
C TYR A 568 -5.45 20.54 -5.32
N ARG A 569 -6.30 21.13 -4.50
CA ARG A 569 -6.43 20.77 -3.06
C ARG A 569 -7.78 20.11 -2.86
N TYR A 570 -7.80 18.97 -2.19
CA TYR A 570 -9.02 18.24 -1.89
C TYR A 570 -9.17 18.00 -0.40
N ASP A 571 -10.43 17.94 0.05
CA ASP A 571 -10.79 17.81 1.46
C ASP A 571 -10.81 16.33 1.88
N ALA A 572 -9.62 15.73 1.98
CA ALA A 572 -9.38 14.39 2.49
C ALA A 572 -7.91 14.28 2.94
N GLY A 573 -7.50 13.11 3.43
CA GLY A 573 -6.13 12.79 3.83
C GLY A 573 -5.21 12.45 2.66
N HIS A 574 -4.35 11.44 2.86
CA HIS A 574 -3.31 11.02 1.88
C HIS A 574 -3.88 10.53 0.55
N GLY A 575 -5.14 10.14 0.50
CA GLY A 575 -5.88 9.76 -0.70
C GLY A 575 -7.38 9.93 -0.49
N SER A 576 -8.15 9.90 -1.57
CA SER A 576 -9.61 9.94 -1.47
C SER A 576 -10.22 8.55 -1.69
N LEU A 577 -11.14 8.17 -0.83
CA LEU A 577 -11.97 6.98 -0.99
C LEU A 577 -13.28 7.26 -1.76
N VAL A 578 -13.52 8.51 -2.14
CA VAL A 578 -14.69 8.94 -2.92
C VAL A 578 -14.41 8.80 -4.41
N VAL A 579 -15.20 8.00 -5.11
CA VAL A 579 -15.00 7.66 -6.54
C VAL A 579 -15.01 8.92 -7.43
N GLU A 580 -15.95 9.84 -7.20
CA GLU A 580 -16.05 11.07 -7.99
C GLU A 580 -14.82 11.98 -7.81
N GLU A 581 -14.27 12.02 -6.60
CA GLU A 581 -13.05 12.78 -6.33
C GLU A 581 -11.86 12.17 -7.07
N ARG A 582 -11.71 10.85 -7.05
CA ARG A 582 -10.64 10.14 -7.80
C ARG A 582 -10.75 10.38 -9.31
N ILE A 583 -11.97 10.31 -9.88
CA ILE A 583 -12.22 10.61 -11.29
C ILE A 583 -11.82 12.06 -11.60
N LYS A 584 -12.17 13.00 -10.72
CA LYS A 584 -11.83 14.43 -10.90
C LYS A 584 -10.32 14.64 -10.90
N GLN A 585 -9.59 14.02 -9.97
CA GLN A 585 -8.13 14.11 -9.90
C GLN A 585 -7.48 13.64 -11.21
N ILE A 586 -7.82 12.43 -11.68
CA ILE A 586 -7.28 11.89 -12.92
C ILE A 586 -7.65 12.75 -14.13
N ARG A 587 -8.89 13.28 -14.20
CA ARG A 587 -9.30 14.19 -15.27
C ARG A 587 -8.44 15.45 -15.29
N LEU A 588 -8.19 16.06 -14.14
CA LEU A 588 -7.37 17.27 -14.04
C LEU A 588 -5.91 16.99 -14.48
N GLU A 589 -5.32 15.86 -14.11
CA GLU A 589 -3.98 15.45 -14.55
C GLU A 589 -3.91 15.28 -16.08
N ILE A 590 -4.87 14.54 -16.66
CA ILE A 590 -4.94 14.30 -18.11
C ILE A 590 -5.15 15.63 -18.85
N ASP A 591 -6.08 16.46 -18.40
CA ASP A 591 -6.37 17.76 -19.01
C ASP A 591 -5.14 18.68 -18.95
N PHE A 592 -4.39 18.68 -17.83
CA PHE A 592 -3.15 19.44 -17.72
C PHE A 592 -2.11 18.95 -18.73
N ALA A 593 -1.91 17.63 -18.84
CA ALA A 593 -0.98 17.05 -19.79
C ALA A 593 -1.35 17.40 -21.24
N LEU A 594 -2.62 17.28 -21.63
CA LEU A 594 -3.10 17.61 -22.96
C LEU A 594 -2.99 19.11 -23.31
N ARG A 595 -3.02 20.00 -22.30
CA ARG A 595 -2.83 21.46 -22.52
C ARG A 595 -1.36 21.84 -22.69
N HIS A 596 -0.45 21.19 -21.97
CA HIS A 596 0.95 21.62 -21.88
C HIS A 596 1.91 20.85 -22.79
N LEU A 597 1.60 19.58 -23.13
CA LEU A 597 2.48 18.81 -24.02
C LEU A 597 2.45 19.32 -25.47
N PRO A 598 3.60 19.27 -26.18
CA PRO A 598 3.67 19.63 -27.59
C PRO A 598 2.74 18.78 -28.46
N ARG A 599 1.97 19.43 -29.32
CA ARG A 599 1.25 18.79 -30.43
C ARG A 599 2.19 18.73 -31.62
N THR A 600 2.40 17.51 -32.12
CA THR A 600 3.23 17.37 -33.32
C THR A 600 2.36 16.97 -34.50
N ASP A 601 2.35 17.77 -35.54
CA ASP A 601 1.76 17.47 -36.86
C ASP A 601 2.76 16.70 -37.76
N THR A 602 3.86 16.20 -37.19
CA THR A 602 4.92 15.51 -37.93
C THR A 602 4.57 14.04 -38.17
N GLU A 603 4.63 13.60 -39.40
CA GLU A 603 4.43 12.22 -39.85
C GLU A 603 5.30 11.25 -38.99
N GLY A 604 4.65 10.27 -38.37
CA GLY A 604 5.28 9.18 -37.64
C GLY A 604 5.18 9.20 -36.12
N ARG A 605 4.55 10.18 -35.52
CA ARG A 605 4.31 10.25 -34.08
C ARG A 605 2.85 9.92 -33.73
N HIS A 606 2.61 9.31 -32.57
CA HIS A 606 1.26 9.02 -32.09
C HIS A 606 0.52 10.34 -31.74
N PRO A 607 -0.68 10.59 -32.33
CA PRO A 607 -1.40 11.84 -32.06
C PRO A 607 -1.93 11.90 -30.63
N LEU A 608 -1.93 13.11 -30.07
CA LEU A 608 -2.69 13.37 -28.84
C LEU A 608 -4.17 13.60 -29.18
N PRO A 609 -5.11 13.23 -28.29
CA PRO A 609 -6.52 13.58 -28.44
C PRO A 609 -6.73 15.11 -28.43
N ASP A 610 -7.92 15.55 -28.81
CA ASP A 610 -8.26 16.96 -28.80
C ASP A 610 -8.22 17.55 -27.38
N ARG A 611 -7.82 18.82 -27.29
CA ARG A 611 -7.82 19.53 -26.01
C ARG A 611 -9.25 19.62 -25.49
N PRO A 612 -9.44 19.46 -24.16
CA PRO A 612 -10.74 19.75 -23.55
C PRO A 612 -11.12 21.18 -23.81
N ALA A 613 -12.43 21.41 -24.01
CA ALA A 613 -13.01 22.72 -24.34
C ALA A 613 -12.99 23.67 -23.12
#